data_84c778623da4b40b35f9d52635b12cc7
#
_entry.id   84c778623da4b40b35f9d52635b12cc7
#
_cell.length_a   1.000
_cell.length_b   1.000
_cell.length_c   1.000
_cell.angle_alpha   90.00
_cell.angle_beta   90.00
_cell.angle_gamma   90.00
#
_symmetry.space_group_name_H-M   'P 1'
#
loop_
_entity.id
_entity.type
_entity.pdbx_description
1 polymer ?
#
loop_
_entity_poly.entity_id
_entity_poly.type
_entity_poly.pdbx_seq_one_letter_code
_entity_poly.pdbx_strand_id
1 'polypeptide(L)'
;DISSSIDIMAQIADRARRTLPVLEKQQIIRSWAALRVMSPDGFPIYDQSESCPGGFAITCHSGVTLAAAHCFDMAADIEAGNFSVGLQSFSERRFDVSAN
;
A
#
# COMPACT_ATOMS: atom_id res chain seq x y z
N ASP A 1 -1.14 3.08 19.82
CA ASP A 1 -0.09 4.06 20.04
C ASP A 1 0.57 4.37 18.70
N ILE A 2 0.61 5.65 18.31
CA ILE A 2 1.25 6.13 17.07
C ILE A 2 2.62 6.77 17.37
N SER A 3 3.16 6.55 18.56
CA SER A 3 4.51 7.03 18.90
C SER A 3 5.58 6.20 18.19
N SER A 4 6.63 6.85 17.70
CA SER A 4 7.78 6.15 17.15
C SER A 4 8.69 5.69 18.27
N SER A 5 9.02 4.39 18.30
CA SER A 5 9.99 3.83 19.24
C SER A 5 11.40 4.27 18.88
N ILE A 6 12.18 4.69 19.88
CA ILE A 6 13.59 5.07 19.71
C ILE A 6 14.41 3.92 19.13
N ASP A 7 14.14 2.69 19.56
CA ASP A 7 14.86 1.49 19.08
C ASP A 7 14.61 1.24 17.58
N ILE A 8 13.35 1.37 17.14
CA ILE A 8 13.01 1.23 15.72
C ILE A 8 13.64 2.34 14.90
N MET A 9 13.63 3.57 15.41
CA MET A 9 14.27 4.70 14.73
C MET A 9 15.78 4.51 14.60
N ALA A 10 16.44 4.02 15.65
CA ALA A 10 17.87 3.71 15.60
C ALA A 10 18.17 2.63 14.55
N GLN A 11 17.35 1.59 14.47
CA GLN A 11 17.49 0.54 13.44
C GLN A 11 17.30 1.09 12.02
N ILE A 12 16.30 1.96 11.80
CA ILE A 12 16.05 2.58 10.50
C ILE A 12 17.24 3.46 10.11
N ALA A 13 17.74 4.27 11.03
CA ALA A 13 18.90 5.14 10.80
C ALA A 13 20.17 4.33 10.49
N ASP A 14 20.42 3.23 11.21
CA ASP A 14 21.55 2.35 10.92
C ASP A 14 21.45 1.70 9.53
N ARG A 15 20.27 1.23 9.13
CA ARG A 15 20.05 0.69 7.79
C ARG A 15 20.24 1.75 6.71
N ALA A 16 19.71 2.96 6.92
CA ALA A 16 19.89 4.07 5.99
C ALA A 16 21.37 4.44 5.81
N ARG A 17 22.12 4.51 6.90
CA ARG A 17 23.57 4.77 6.90
C ARG A 17 24.36 3.71 6.15
N ARG A 18 24.01 2.43 6.33
CA ARG A 18 24.67 1.32 5.59
C ARG A 18 24.35 1.35 4.10
N THR A 19 23.15 1.79 3.73
CA THR A 19 22.74 1.89 2.32
C THR A 19 23.36 3.11 1.64
N LEU A 20 23.41 4.22 2.35
CA LEU A 20 23.92 5.50 1.87
C LEU A 20 24.93 6.07 2.89
N PRO A 21 26.22 5.73 2.79
CA PRO A 21 27.25 6.15 3.76
C PRO A 21 27.36 7.65 3.96
N VAL A 22 26.97 8.47 2.98
CA VAL A 22 26.93 9.94 3.11
C VAL A 22 26.03 10.42 4.25
N LEU A 23 25.07 9.60 4.68
CA LEU A 23 24.16 9.90 5.78
C LEU A 23 24.82 9.78 7.17
N GLU A 24 26.01 9.20 7.27
CA GLU A 24 26.68 8.98 8.57
C GLU A 24 26.92 10.27 9.37
N LYS A 25 27.13 11.39 8.67
CA LYS A 25 27.37 12.69 9.27
C LYS A 25 26.11 13.56 9.37
N GLN A 26 24.95 13.01 9.01
CA GLN A 26 23.70 13.75 9.05
C GLN A 26 22.99 13.60 10.40
N GLN A 27 22.20 14.58 10.76
CA GLN A 27 21.36 14.55 11.95
C GLN A 27 19.91 14.25 11.57
N ILE A 28 19.24 13.45 12.38
CA ILE A 28 17.79 13.27 12.27
C ILE A 28 17.12 14.54 12.79
N ILE A 29 16.45 15.27 11.91
CA ILE A 29 15.78 16.53 12.25
C ILE A 29 14.31 16.32 12.66
N ARG A 30 13.72 15.21 12.28
CA ARG A 30 12.32 14.86 12.62
C ARG A 30 12.09 13.37 12.46
N SER A 31 11.24 12.84 13.31
CA SER A 31 10.65 11.50 13.17
C SER A 31 9.16 11.56 13.45
N TRP A 32 8.42 10.67 12.83
CA TRP A 32 6.99 10.48 13.08
C TRP A 32 6.59 9.04 12.78
N ALA A 33 5.47 8.65 13.30
CA ALA A 33 4.81 7.40 12.98
C ALA A 33 3.38 7.66 12.53
N ALA A 34 2.80 6.73 11.80
CA ALA A 34 1.41 6.77 11.36
C ALA A 34 0.84 5.35 11.38
N LEU A 35 -0.48 5.27 11.52
CA LEU A 35 -1.19 4.01 11.35
C LEU A 35 -1.16 3.63 9.87
N ARG A 36 -0.84 2.36 9.63
CA ARG A 36 -0.81 1.79 8.29
C ARG A 36 -2.16 1.14 8.01
N VAL A 37 -2.75 1.45 6.86
CA VAL A 37 -3.94 0.74 6.37
C VAL A 37 -3.49 -0.65 5.94
N MET A 38 -4.03 -1.68 6.60
CA MET A 38 -3.73 -3.08 6.30
C MET A 38 -5.01 -3.81 5.95
N SER A 39 -4.99 -4.56 4.84
CA SER A 39 -6.00 -5.58 4.56
C SER A 39 -5.76 -6.82 5.42
N PRO A 40 -6.75 -7.70 5.62
CA PRO A 40 -6.61 -8.90 6.46
C PRO A 40 -5.46 -9.82 6.04
N ASP A 41 -5.20 -9.94 4.74
CA ASP A 41 -4.15 -10.77 4.16
C ASP A 41 -2.87 -10.00 3.79
N GLY A 42 -2.84 -8.69 3.99
CA GLY A 42 -1.71 -7.83 3.65
C GLY A 42 -1.56 -7.49 2.16
N PHE A 43 -2.41 -8.04 1.28
CA PHE A 43 -2.41 -7.71 -0.15
C PHE A 43 -3.31 -6.52 -0.46
N PRO A 44 -3.08 -5.80 -1.57
CA PRO A 44 -3.99 -4.76 -2.02
C PRO A 44 -5.42 -5.27 -2.24
N ILE A 45 -6.39 -4.37 -2.13
CA ILE A 45 -7.77 -4.61 -2.53
C ILE A 45 -8.05 -3.69 -3.70
N TYR A 46 -8.43 -4.29 -4.83
CA TYR A 46 -8.89 -3.62 -6.04
C TYR A 46 -10.29 -4.10 -6.33
N ASP A 47 -11.24 -3.21 -6.24
CA ASP A 47 -12.63 -3.59 -6.41
C ASP A 47 -13.40 -2.64 -7.31
N GLN A 48 -14.41 -3.16 -7.98
CA GLN A 48 -15.29 -2.42 -8.84
C GLN A 48 -16.73 -2.60 -8.36
N SER A 49 -17.44 -1.50 -8.17
CA SER A 49 -18.80 -1.52 -7.69
C SER A 49 -19.74 -2.17 -8.72
N GLU A 50 -20.53 -3.14 -8.28
CA GLU A 50 -21.61 -3.71 -9.10
C GLU A 50 -22.82 -2.79 -9.17
N SER A 51 -23.12 -2.08 -8.09
CA SER A 51 -24.30 -1.21 -7.99
C SER A 51 -24.10 0.20 -8.55
N CYS A 52 -22.82 0.61 -8.72
CA CYS A 52 -22.47 1.95 -9.20
C CYS A 52 -21.49 1.82 -10.38
N PRO A 53 -21.97 1.79 -11.63
CA PRO A 53 -21.09 1.75 -12.79
C PRO A 53 -20.08 2.90 -12.80
N GLY A 54 -18.80 2.60 -12.98
CA GLY A 54 -17.71 3.57 -12.91
C GLY A 54 -17.17 3.84 -11.49
N GLY A 55 -17.71 3.18 -10.47
CA GLY A 55 -17.18 3.21 -9.10
C GLY A 55 -16.07 2.18 -8.92
N PHE A 56 -14.85 2.64 -8.60
CA PHE A 56 -13.70 1.79 -8.33
C PHE A 56 -13.14 2.08 -6.94
N ALA A 57 -12.66 1.05 -6.26
CA ALA A 57 -11.99 1.16 -4.98
C ALA A 57 -10.58 0.58 -5.06
N ILE A 58 -9.61 1.34 -4.58
CA ILE A 58 -8.20 0.94 -4.52
C ILE A 58 -7.73 1.19 -3.08
N THR A 59 -7.36 0.14 -2.38
CA THR A 59 -6.78 0.27 -1.05
C THR A 59 -5.55 -0.61 -0.89
N CYS A 60 -4.46 -0.05 -0.36
CA CYS A 60 -3.23 -0.79 -0.12
C CYS A 60 -2.34 -0.06 0.89
N HIS A 61 -1.49 -0.81 1.58
CA HIS A 61 -0.51 -0.22 2.49
C HIS A 61 0.78 0.25 1.80
N SER A 62 1.02 -0.16 0.57
CA SER A 62 2.28 0.10 -0.18
C SER A 62 2.04 0.98 -1.41
N GLY A 63 1.18 2.00 -1.28
CA GLY A 63 0.77 2.86 -2.38
C GLY A 63 1.93 3.53 -3.13
N VAL A 64 2.98 3.95 -2.44
CA VAL A 64 4.17 4.54 -3.08
C VAL A 64 4.90 3.51 -3.93
N THR A 65 5.11 2.30 -3.42
CA THR A 65 5.76 1.20 -4.16
C THR A 65 4.95 0.76 -5.37
N LEU A 66 3.61 0.74 -5.24
CA LEU A 66 2.68 0.31 -6.28
C LEU A 66 2.24 1.44 -7.22
N ALA A 67 2.69 2.68 -6.99
CA ALA A 67 2.24 3.84 -7.75
C ALA A 67 2.41 3.68 -9.27
N ALA A 68 3.52 3.10 -9.72
CA ALA A 68 3.76 2.87 -11.14
C ALA A 68 2.73 1.91 -11.74
N ALA A 69 2.45 0.78 -11.07
CA ALA A 69 1.43 -0.17 -11.50
C ALA A 69 0.03 0.47 -11.52
N HIS A 70 -0.31 1.26 -10.49
CA HIS A 70 -1.59 1.98 -10.46
C HIS A 70 -1.73 2.98 -11.60
N CYS A 71 -0.66 3.73 -11.93
CA CYS A 71 -0.71 4.78 -12.96
C CYS A 71 -0.61 4.23 -14.38
N PHE A 72 0.17 3.18 -14.62
CA PHE A 72 0.43 2.71 -15.98
C PHE A 72 -0.46 1.53 -16.40
N ASP A 73 -0.79 0.65 -15.48
CA ASP A 73 -1.59 -0.53 -15.79
C ASP A 73 -3.06 -0.32 -15.40
N MET A 74 -3.31 0.02 -14.14
CA MET A 74 -4.67 0.08 -13.61
C MET A 74 -5.46 1.30 -14.12
N ALA A 75 -4.81 2.42 -14.41
CA ALA A 75 -5.49 3.60 -14.96
C ALA A 75 -6.15 3.30 -16.31
N ALA A 76 -5.50 2.48 -17.15
CA ALA A 76 -6.07 2.05 -18.42
C ALA A 76 -7.31 1.15 -18.23
N ASP A 77 -7.28 0.26 -17.25
CA ASP A 77 -8.43 -0.58 -16.88
C ASP A 77 -9.62 0.26 -16.40
N ILE A 78 -9.37 1.27 -15.57
CA ILE A 78 -10.39 2.19 -15.08
C ILE A 78 -10.99 3.00 -16.24
N GLU A 79 -10.17 3.49 -17.18
CA GLU A 79 -10.63 4.19 -18.37
C GLU A 79 -11.49 3.28 -19.26
N ALA A 80 -11.12 2.02 -19.39
CA ALA A 80 -11.89 1.00 -20.10
C ALA A 80 -13.18 0.59 -19.37
N GLY A 81 -13.34 0.96 -18.11
CA GLY A 81 -14.51 0.68 -17.28
C GLY A 81 -14.53 -0.68 -16.61
N ASN A 82 -13.44 -1.47 -16.70
CA ASN A 82 -13.35 -2.78 -16.08
C ASN A 82 -11.91 -3.12 -15.70
N PHE A 83 -11.73 -3.70 -14.51
CA PHE A 83 -10.45 -4.28 -14.14
C PHE A 83 -10.13 -5.53 -14.98
N SER A 84 -8.89 -5.66 -15.40
CA SER A 84 -8.37 -6.84 -16.08
C SER A 84 -8.49 -8.10 -15.22
N VAL A 85 -8.54 -9.26 -15.86
CA VAL A 85 -8.67 -10.57 -15.19
C VAL A 85 -7.58 -10.78 -14.14
N GLY A 86 -6.37 -10.27 -14.36
CA GLY A 86 -5.27 -10.37 -13.40
C GLY A 86 -5.52 -9.64 -12.07
N LEU A 87 -6.36 -8.61 -12.07
CA LEU A 87 -6.70 -7.84 -10.87
C LEU A 87 -7.89 -8.43 -10.09
N GLN A 88 -8.67 -9.33 -10.69
CA GLN A 88 -9.84 -9.93 -10.03
C GLN A 88 -9.48 -10.74 -8.78
N SER A 89 -8.30 -11.32 -8.73
CA SER A 89 -7.80 -12.05 -7.55
C SER A 89 -7.58 -11.12 -6.34
N PHE A 90 -7.53 -9.81 -6.54
CA PHE A 90 -7.39 -8.80 -5.51
C PHE A 90 -8.73 -8.17 -5.08
N SER A 91 -9.86 -8.64 -5.62
CA SER A 91 -11.20 -8.17 -5.20
C SER A 91 -11.46 -8.45 -3.72
N GLU A 92 -12.29 -7.64 -3.09
CA GLU A 92 -12.75 -7.83 -1.70
C GLU A 92 -13.48 -9.16 -1.50
N ARG A 93 -14.08 -9.73 -2.56
CA ARG A 93 -14.78 -11.02 -2.53
C ARG A 93 -13.93 -12.20 -2.06
N ARG A 94 -12.59 -12.07 -2.11
CA ARG A 94 -11.70 -13.10 -1.56
C ARG A 94 -11.83 -13.27 -0.05
N PHE A 95 -12.49 -12.31 0.62
CA PHE A 95 -12.80 -12.38 2.04
C PHE A 95 -14.21 -12.90 2.34
N ASP A 96 -15.04 -13.11 1.33
CA ASP A 96 -16.36 -13.70 1.45
C ASP A 96 -16.21 -15.19 1.76
N VAL A 97 -15.96 -15.50 3.04
CA VAL A 97 -16.03 -16.88 3.54
C VAL A 97 -17.48 -17.22 3.71
N SER A 98 -17.98 -18.16 2.91
CA SER A 98 -19.29 -18.75 3.16
C SER A 98 -19.31 -19.28 4.59
N ALA A 99 -20.16 -18.70 5.44
CA ALA A 99 -20.41 -19.23 6.75
C ALA A 99 -21.08 -20.62 6.55
N ASN A 100 -20.31 -21.69 6.68
CA ASN A 100 -20.80 -23.07 6.80
C ASN A 100 -21.22 -23.34 8.22
#